data_63aaeda12aa6a138425707101385c7a0
#
_entry.id   63aaeda12aa6a138425707101385c7a0
#
_cell.length_a   1.000
_cell.length_b   1.000
_cell.length_c   1.000
_cell.angle_alpha   90.00
_cell.angle_beta   90.00
_cell.angle_gamma   90.00
#
_symmetry.space_group_name_H-M   'P 1'
#
loop_
_entity.id
_entity.type
_entity.pdbx_description
1 polymer ?
#
loop_
_entity_poly.entity_id
_entity_poly.type
_entity_poly.pdbx_seq_one_letter_code
_entity_poly.pdbx_strand_id
1 'polypeptide(L)'
;MTTSRIARPWRQARAVATRIAIGGGALLFAACAPHGVHRGPAVRDPDAKEWIDLFNGRNLGGWTAKIAKHDVGENFANTFRVVDGTIQARYDGYGGNYDAQFGHLYYDRPFSYYLLSVEYRFVGDLYPGAPSYTLRNSGVMIHSQDPRTMPRNQNFPISVEDQLLGGLSDGKPRPTGNMCSPGTMIDFAGTPDTRHCINSTSETYDGDQWVLSETLVLGDSIVKHIIDHDTVLVYTHPRQAAGVVFGYDPAQLTEGKPLSSGYVALQAEGHPVDFRNVRLLNLEGCMDPRASNYKRYYVKSDPSACRR
;
A
#
# COMPACT_ATOMS: atom_id res chain seq x y z
N MET A 1 15.05 50.15 34.55
CA MET A 1 16.30 50.29 33.82
C MET A 1 16.07 49.67 32.45
N THR A 2 15.54 50.39 31.57
CA THR A 2 15.91 51.24 30.42
C THR A 2 17.15 50.69 29.63
N THR A 3 16.88 50.38 28.40
CA THR A 3 17.60 50.70 27.15
C THR A 3 17.63 49.49 26.23
N SER A 4 17.53 49.53 24.92
CA SER A 4 17.29 50.54 23.90
C SER A 4 17.26 49.81 22.54
N ARG A 5 16.40 50.22 21.66
CA ARG A 5 16.30 49.81 20.25
C ARG A 5 17.48 50.33 19.45
N ILE A 6 17.97 49.56 18.45
CA ILE A 6 18.63 50.12 17.28
C ILE A 6 18.09 49.47 16.02
N ALA A 7 17.37 50.25 15.23
CA ALA A 7 16.97 49.96 13.85
C ALA A 7 18.09 50.42 12.89
N ARG A 8 18.34 49.69 11.82
CA ARG A 8 19.20 50.17 10.70
C ARG A 8 18.36 50.23 9.40
N PRO A 9 18.60 51.29 8.60
CA PRO A 9 17.74 51.66 7.46
C PRO A 9 18.14 50.97 6.16
N TRP A 10 17.12 50.77 5.34
CA TRP A 10 17.20 50.31 3.95
C TRP A 10 17.86 51.38 3.05
N ARG A 11 18.83 50.99 2.22
CA ARG A 11 19.36 51.82 1.13
C ARG A 11 18.69 51.44 -0.18
N GLN A 12 17.99 52.38 -0.77
CA GLN A 12 17.47 52.32 -2.13
C GLN A 12 18.62 52.56 -3.13
N ALA A 13 18.81 51.65 -4.10
CA ALA A 13 19.66 51.84 -5.24
C ALA A 13 18.83 52.41 -6.41
N ARG A 14 19.22 53.58 -6.90
CA ARG A 14 18.66 54.25 -8.07
C ARG A 14 19.24 53.64 -9.34
N ALA A 15 18.38 53.22 -10.26
CA ALA A 15 18.77 52.84 -11.61
C ALA A 15 18.99 54.07 -12.48
N VAL A 16 20.15 54.12 -13.11
CA VAL A 16 20.53 55.10 -14.13
C VAL A 16 20.17 54.52 -15.51
N ALA A 17 19.33 55.15 -16.22
CA ALA A 17 18.96 54.79 -17.60
C ALA A 17 19.91 55.52 -18.58
N THR A 18 20.74 54.77 -19.29
CA THR A 18 21.54 55.32 -20.42
C THR A 18 20.84 54.95 -21.72
N ARG A 19 20.40 55.97 -22.48
CA ARG A 19 19.88 55.82 -23.84
C ARG A 19 21.06 55.82 -24.80
N ILE A 20 21.23 54.75 -25.55
CA ILE A 20 22.10 54.70 -26.75
C ILE A 20 21.23 54.55 -27.96
N ALA A 21 21.26 55.57 -28.84
CA ALA A 21 20.65 55.52 -30.17
C ALA A 21 21.68 54.93 -31.13
N ILE A 22 21.32 53.87 -31.86
CA ILE A 22 22.13 53.33 -32.97
C ILE A 22 21.23 53.12 -34.17
N GLY A 23 21.71 53.60 -35.29
CA GLY A 23 21.05 53.70 -36.57
C GLY A 23 20.82 52.35 -37.27
N GLY A 24 19.92 52.40 -38.24
CA GLY A 24 19.46 51.29 -39.01
C GLY A 24 20.50 50.64 -39.90
N GLY A 25 20.52 49.32 -39.86
CA GLY A 25 21.12 48.44 -40.83
C GLY A 25 20.18 47.24 -41.04
N ALA A 26 19.55 47.14 -42.20
CA ALA A 26 18.72 46.04 -42.55
C ALA A 26 19.60 44.81 -42.83
N LEU A 27 19.68 43.89 -41.90
CA LEU A 27 20.25 42.54 -42.08
C LEU A 27 19.11 41.55 -42.42
N LEU A 28 19.12 41.06 -43.63
CA LEU A 28 18.30 39.94 -44.09
C LEU A 28 18.70 38.66 -43.32
N PHE A 29 17.92 38.28 -42.28
CA PHE A 29 18.08 36.97 -41.69
C PHE A 29 17.34 35.93 -42.55
N ALA A 30 18.13 35.08 -43.20
CA ALA A 30 17.60 33.83 -43.75
C ALA A 30 17.10 32.98 -42.57
N ALA A 31 15.76 32.79 -42.50
CA ALA A 31 15.14 31.91 -41.55
C ALA A 31 15.53 30.44 -41.87
N CYS A 32 16.51 29.89 -41.15
CA CYS A 32 16.70 28.44 -41.10
C CYS A 32 15.50 27.87 -40.34
N ALA A 33 14.57 27.23 -41.04
CA ALA A 33 13.51 26.44 -40.42
C ALA A 33 14.16 25.36 -39.56
N PRO A 34 13.74 25.20 -38.28
CA PRO A 34 14.25 24.09 -37.48
C PRO A 34 13.78 22.78 -38.14
N HIS A 35 14.72 21.95 -38.54
CA HIS A 35 14.45 20.59 -38.96
C HIS A 35 13.77 19.90 -37.76
N GLY A 36 12.49 19.56 -37.94
CA GLY A 36 11.76 18.78 -36.95
C GLY A 36 12.51 17.49 -36.72
N VAL A 37 13.11 17.37 -35.55
CA VAL A 37 13.65 16.10 -35.07
C VAL A 37 12.44 15.17 -34.94
N HIS A 38 12.22 14.31 -35.93
CA HIS A 38 11.32 13.18 -35.76
C HIS A 38 11.87 12.34 -34.61
N ARG A 39 11.35 12.57 -33.40
CA ARG A 39 11.54 11.63 -32.30
C ARG A 39 10.85 10.34 -32.75
N GLY A 40 11.63 9.36 -33.13
CA GLY A 40 11.14 7.99 -33.30
C GLY A 40 10.37 7.58 -32.01
N PRO A 41 9.49 6.57 -32.10
CA PRO A 41 8.78 6.11 -30.91
C PRO A 41 9.80 5.87 -29.81
N ALA A 42 9.56 6.46 -28.63
CA ALA A 42 10.44 6.33 -27.48
C ALA A 42 10.69 4.83 -27.24
N VAL A 43 11.94 4.40 -27.37
CA VAL A 43 12.33 3.01 -27.08
C VAL A 43 11.96 2.79 -25.62
N ARG A 44 10.95 1.97 -25.36
CA ARG A 44 10.53 1.65 -23.99
C ARG A 44 11.66 0.85 -23.34
N ASP A 45 12.19 1.39 -22.26
CA ASP A 45 13.20 0.70 -21.46
C ASP A 45 12.57 -0.57 -20.85
N PRO A 46 13.04 -1.78 -21.21
CA PRO A 46 12.51 -3.02 -20.67
C PRO A 46 12.84 -3.22 -19.19
N ASP A 47 13.78 -2.46 -18.64
CA ASP A 47 14.18 -2.52 -17.23
C ASP A 47 13.42 -1.49 -16.37
N ALA A 48 12.79 -0.50 -16.99
CA ALA A 48 11.98 0.48 -16.26
C ALA A 48 10.78 -0.20 -15.58
N LYS A 49 10.77 -0.14 -14.26
CA LYS A 49 9.68 -0.67 -13.44
C LYS A 49 8.45 0.22 -13.55
N GLU A 50 7.32 -0.35 -13.96
CA GLU A 50 6.05 0.34 -14.10
C GLU A 50 5.19 0.10 -12.87
N TRP A 51 5.40 0.91 -11.84
CA TRP A 51 4.58 0.87 -10.63
C TRP A 51 3.17 1.38 -10.90
N ILE A 52 2.19 0.73 -10.30
CA ILE A 52 0.78 1.11 -10.29
C ILE A 52 0.51 1.78 -8.96
N ASP A 53 0.19 3.07 -8.97
CA ASP A 53 -0.26 3.76 -7.77
C ASP A 53 -1.69 3.28 -7.46
N LEU A 54 -1.83 2.43 -6.43
CA LEU A 54 -3.14 1.95 -5.99
C LEU A 54 -3.91 3.06 -5.28
N PHE A 55 -3.20 3.98 -4.63
CA PHE A 55 -3.76 5.17 -4.00
C PHE A 55 -3.31 6.43 -4.73
N ASN A 56 -4.27 7.24 -5.15
CA ASN A 56 -4.05 8.46 -5.93
C ASN A 56 -3.72 9.71 -5.09
N GLY A 57 -3.64 9.58 -3.75
CA GLY A 57 -3.37 10.68 -2.81
C GLY A 57 -4.54 11.66 -2.61
N ARG A 58 -5.72 11.43 -3.18
CA ARG A 58 -6.82 12.42 -3.20
C ARG A 58 -8.15 11.87 -2.70
N ASN A 59 -8.50 10.64 -3.05
CA ASN A 59 -9.77 9.99 -2.71
C ASN A 59 -9.63 8.48 -2.72
N LEU A 60 -10.69 7.78 -2.30
CA LEU A 60 -10.78 6.32 -2.28
C LEU A 60 -11.29 5.74 -3.63
N GLY A 61 -11.14 6.44 -4.74
CA GLY A 61 -11.48 5.90 -6.07
C GLY A 61 -10.65 4.66 -6.37
N GLY A 62 -11.30 3.56 -6.78
CA GLY A 62 -10.67 2.25 -6.96
C GLY A 62 -10.56 1.42 -5.68
N TRP A 63 -11.21 1.85 -4.58
CA TRP A 63 -11.25 1.15 -3.32
C TRP A 63 -12.68 0.92 -2.83
N THR A 64 -12.93 -0.23 -2.20
CA THR A 64 -14.21 -0.65 -1.65
C THR A 64 -14.05 -1.03 -0.18
N ALA A 65 -14.81 -0.40 0.71
CA ALA A 65 -14.83 -0.75 2.12
C ALA A 65 -15.69 -1.98 2.38
N LYS A 66 -15.23 -2.88 3.27
CA LYS A 66 -16.03 -3.92 3.90
C LYS A 66 -15.76 -3.91 5.39
N ILE A 67 -16.76 -3.56 6.15
CA ILE A 67 -16.70 -3.49 7.61
C ILE A 67 -17.67 -4.53 8.17
N ALA A 68 -17.25 -5.28 9.18
CA ALA A 68 -18.10 -6.27 9.84
C ALA A 68 -19.39 -5.60 10.34
N LYS A 69 -20.53 -6.28 10.20
CA LYS A 69 -21.90 -5.81 10.48
C LYS A 69 -22.46 -4.82 9.44
N HIS A 70 -21.71 -4.47 8.39
CA HIS A 70 -22.11 -3.53 7.34
C HIS A 70 -22.03 -4.19 5.96
N ASP A 71 -22.80 -3.66 5.03
CA ASP A 71 -22.80 -4.17 3.67
C ASP A 71 -21.52 -3.77 2.92
N VAL A 72 -21.16 -4.54 1.93
CA VAL A 72 -20.01 -4.22 1.05
C VAL A 72 -20.23 -2.86 0.39
N GLY A 73 -19.20 -2.01 0.41
CA GLY A 73 -19.26 -0.64 -0.11
C GLY A 73 -19.74 0.40 0.91
N GLU A 74 -20.32 -0.03 2.04
CA GLU A 74 -20.66 0.87 3.14
C GLU A 74 -19.41 1.21 3.95
N ASN A 75 -18.90 2.42 3.77
CA ASN A 75 -17.82 2.95 4.59
C ASN A 75 -18.42 3.53 5.89
N PHE A 76 -18.83 2.64 6.78
CA PHE A 76 -19.54 2.98 8.02
C PHE A 76 -18.80 4.07 8.79
N ALA A 77 -19.55 5.09 9.26
CA ALA A 77 -19.04 6.17 10.10
C ALA A 77 -17.79 6.87 9.53
N ASN A 78 -17.57 6.78 8.20
CA ASN A 78 -16.40 7.33 7.54
C ASN A 78 -15.09 6.74 8.09
N THR A 79 -15.08 5.42 8.37
CA THR A 79 -13.93 4.68 8.90
C THR A 79 -12.68 4.92 8.07
N PHE A 80 -12.78 4.75 6.76
CA PHE A 80 -11.70 5.08 5.84
C PHE A 80 -11.94 6.43 5.21
N ARG A 81 -10.96 7.32 5.33
CA ARG A 81 -11.03 8.67 4.77
C ARG A 81 -9.68 9.12 4.22
N VAL A 82 -9.69 10.11 3.36
CA VAL A 82 -8.46 10.69 2.83
C VAL A 82 -8.27 12.08 3.40
N VAL A 83 -7.14 12.30 4.06
CA VAL A 83 -6.73 13.60 4.62
C VAL A 83 -5.25 13.78 4.32
N ASP A 84 -4.87 14.94 3.80
CA ASP A 84 -3.47 15.34 3.54
C ASP A 84 -2.65 14.28 2.80
N GLY A 85 -3.26 13.67 1.77
CA GLY A 85 -2.56 12.66 0.95
C GLY A 85 -2.39 11.30 1.62
N THR A 86 -3.07 11.03 2.73
CA THR A 86 -3.06 9.75 3.43
C THR A 86 -4.43 9.09 3.46
N ILE A 87 -4.49 7.76 3.35
CA ILE A 87 -5.65 6.98 3.76
C ILE A 87 -5.58 6.85 5.28
N GLN A 88 -6.64 7.22 5.97
CA GLN A 88 -6.73 7.14 7.42
C GLN A 88 -7.82 6.17 7.83
N ALA A 89 -7.54 5.23 8.74
CA ALA A 89 -8.55 4.50 9.46
C ALA A 89 -8.85 5.22 10.79
N ARG A 90 -10.10 5.61 10.99
CA ARG A 90 -10.56 6.38 12.16
C ARG A 90 -11.90 5.86 12.67
N TYR A 91 -12.16 6.08 13.97
CA TYR A 91 -13.32 5.52 14.66
C TYR A 91 -14.14 6.57 15.39
N ASP A 92 -13.86 7.85 15.21
CA ASP A 92 -14.55 8.98 15.87
C ASP A 92 -16.07 8.98 15.64
N GLY A 93 -16.55 8.40 14.54
CA GLY A 93 -17.97 8.24 14.27
C GLY A 93 -18.64 7.00 14.88
N TYR A 94 -17.92 6.18 15.68
CA TYR A 94 -18.46 4.89 16.20
C TYR A 94 -19.30 5.00 17.47
N GLY A 95 -19.55 6.21 17.96
CA GLY A 95 -20.42 6.42 19.13
C GLY A 95 -19.84 5.95 20.47
N GLY A 96 -18.52 5.81 20.57
CA GLY A 96 -17.82 5.49 21.84
C GLY A 96 -17.59 4.00 22.09
N ASN A 97 -17.97 3.11 21.16
CA ASN A 97 -17.70 1.67 21.27
C ASN A 97 -17.33 1.06 19.91
N TYR A 98 -16.20 0.37 19.84
CA TYR A 98 -15.74 -0.31 18.63
C TYR A 98 -16.68 -1.43 18.16
N ASP A 99 -17.25 -2.17 19.10
CA ASP A 99 -18.26 -3.22 18.85
C ASP A 99 -17.83 -4.26 17.80
N ALA A 100 -16.56 -4.66 17.81
CA ALA A 100 -15.97 -5.64 16.88
C ALA A 100 -16.23 -5.33 15.37
N GLN A 101 -16.29 -4.07 15.00
CA GLN A 101 -16.49 -3.62 13.63
C GLN A 101 -15.16 -3.58 12.87
N PHE A 102 -14.53 -4.76 12.73
CA PHE A 102 -13.32 -4.93 11.93
C PHE A 102 -13.56 -4.50 10.48
N GLY A 103 -12.68 -3.66 9.96
CA GLY A 103 -12.82 -3.09 8.63
C GLY A 103 -11.65 -3.42 7.71
N HIS A 104 -11.95 -3.54 6.42
CA HIS A 104 -10.95 -3.76 5.38
C HIS A 104 -11.28 -2.87 4.18
N LEU A 105 -10.28 -2.16 3.67
CA LEU A 105 -10.38 -1.32 2.49
C LEU A 105 -9.71 -2.05 1.32
N TYR A 106 -10.50 -2.54 0.39
CA TYR A 106 -10.09 -3.39 -0.73
C TYR A 106 -9.76 -2.58 -1.96
N TYR A 107 -8.65 -2.88 -2.61
CA TYR A 107 -8.44 -2.42 -3.98
C TYR A 107 -9.29 -3.25 -4.96
N ASP A 108 -9.87 -2.61 -5.98
CA ASP A 108 -11.00 -3.14 -6.78
C ASP A 108 -10.67 -4.33 -7.70
N ARG A 109 -9.41 -4.76 -7.80
CA ARG A 109 -9.03 -5.92 -8.62
C ARG A 109 -8.05 -6.85 -7.91
N PRO A 110 -8.09 -8.16 -8.24
CA PRO A 110 -7.13 -9.13 -7.72
C PRO A 110 -5.78 -9.06 -8.44
N PHE A 111 -4.75 -9.62 -7.78
CA PHE A 111 -3.41 -9.81 -8.31
C PHE A 111 -2.88 -11.20 -7.95
N SER A 112 -1.85 -11.66 -8.69
CA SER A 112 -1.24 -12.98 -8.51
C SER A 112 0.27 -12.88 -8.23
N TYR A 113 1.04 -12.24 -9.12
CA TYR A 113 2.48 -12.06 -9.01
C TYR A 113 2.78 -10.58 -8.89
N TYR A 114 3.25 -10.12 -7.73
CA TYR A 114 3.47 -8.68 -7.51
C TYR A 114 4.44 -8.39 -6.37
N LEU A 115 4.95 -7.17 -6.35
CA LEU A 115 5.54 -6.52 -5.19
C LEU A 115 4.62 -5.38 -4.77
N LEU A 116 4.00 -5.49 -3.61
CA LEU A 116 3.20 -4.44 -2.99
C LEU A 116 4.09 -3.59 -2.08
N SER A 117 3.87 -2.29 -2.04
CA SER A 117 4.59 -1.35 -1.18
C SER A 117 3.59 -0.43 -0.50
N VAL A 118 3.67 -0.32 0.81
CA VAL A 118 2.78 0.47 1.68
C VAL A 118 3.60 1.13 2.77
N GLU A 119 3.47 2.44 2.95
CA GLU A 119 3.95 3.10 4.15
C GLU A 119 2.79 3.28 5.15
N TYR A 120 3.03 2.92 6.41
CA TYR A 120 2.03 3.04 7.47
C TYR A 120 2.61 3.71 8.71
N ARG A 121 1.73 4.27 9.55
CA ARG A 121 2.04 4.71 10.92
C ARG A 121 0.82 4.61 11.82
N PHE A 122 1.04 4.28 13.06
CA PHE A 122 0.00 4.36 14.08
C PHE A 122 -0.03 5.75 14.70
N VAL A 123 -1.24 6.24 15.02
CA VAL A 123 -1.44 7.55 15.65
C VAL A 123 -2.51 7.45 16.73
N GLY A 124 -2.42 8.31 17.75
CA GLY A 124 -3.42 8.38 18.82
C GLY A 124 -3.51 7.11 19.67
N ASP A 125 -4.69 6.85 20.22
CA ASP A 125 -4.94 5.80 21.20
C ASP A 125 -5.89 4.72 20.68
N LEU A 126 -5.84 3.54 21.29
CA LEU A 126 -6.79 2.46 21.01
C LEU A 126 -8.22 2.95 21.28
N TYR A 127 -9.12 2.71 20.32
CA TYR A 127 -10.50 3.15 20.46
C TYR A 127 -11.25 2.34 21.55
N PRO A 128 -12.12 2.99 22.36
CA PRO A 128 -12.87 2.30 23.41
C PRO A 128 -13.66 1.09 22.90
N GLY A 129 -13.59 -0.01 23.64
CA GLY A 129 -14.26 -1.27 23.29
C GLY A 129 -13.52 -2.11 22.24
N ALA A 130 -12.41 -1.63 21.67
CA ALA A 130 -11.55 -2.46 20.84
C ALA A 130 -10.76 -3.47 21.70
N PRO A 131 -10.54 -4.70 21.22
CA PRO A 131 -9.77 -5.69 21.96
C PRO A 131 -8.33 -5.22 22.20
N SER A 132 -7.76 -5.55 23.36
CA SER A 132 -6.41 -5.08 23.73
C SER A 132 -5.31 -5.53 22.75
N TYR A 133 -5.46 -6.66 22.07
CA TYR A 133 -4.51 -7.14 21.07
C TYR A 133 -4.47 -6.26 19.81
N THR A 134 -5.48 -5.41 19.61
CA THR A 134 -5.53 -4.48 18.46
C THR A 134 -4.79 -3.17 18.72
N LEU A 135 -4.19 -3.01 19.90
CA LEU A 135 -3.35 -1.85 20.23
C LEU A 135 -2.15 -1.77 19.26
N ARG A 136 -2.07 -0.69 18.49
CA ARG A 136 -1.06 -0.47 17.44
C ARG A 136 -0.90 -1.70 16.54
N ASN A 137 -2.05 -2.19 16.05
CA ASN A 137 -2.19 -3.37 15.19
C ASN A 137 -3.07 -3.02 13.99
N SER A 138 -2.61 -3.44 12.84
CA SER A 138 -3.26 -3.34 11.53
C SER A 138 -2.63 -4.37 10.61
N GLY A 139 -3.03 -4.42 9.35
CA GLY A 139 -2.46 -5.38 8.40
C GLY A 139 -2.72 -5.02 6.94
N VAL A 140 -1.97 -5.68 6.09
CA VAL A 140 -2.23 -5.73 4.65
C VAL A 140 -2.66 -7.16 4.31
N MET A 141 -3.91 -7.32 3.89
CA MET A 141 -4.43 -8.60 3.42
C MET A 141 -3.95 -8.86 2.00
N ILE A 142 -3.33 -10.00 1.77
CA ILE A 142 -2.90 -10.47 0.45
C ILE A 142 -3.64 -11.76 0.10
N HIS A 143 -3.80 -12.06 -1.19
CA HIS A 143 -4.61 -13.19 -1.66
C HIS A 143 -5.99 -13.24 -1.00
N SER A 144 -6.51 -12.05 -0.68
CA SER A 144 -7.75 -11.93 0.07
C SER A 144 -8.96 -12.35 -0.75
N GLN A 145 -9.93 -12.92 -0.05
CA GLN A 145 -11.28 -13.19 -0.54
C GLN A 145 -11.87 -11.94 -1.21
N ASP A 146 -12.67 -12.14 -2.25
CA ASP A 146 -13.46 -11.07 -2.86
C ASP A 146 -14.43 -10.48 -1.81
N PRO A 147 -14.38 -9.18 -1.52
CA PRO A 147 -15.25 -8.56 -0.52
C PRO A 147 -16.75 -8.77 -0.81
N ARG A 148 -17.12 -8.93 -2.08
CA ARG A 148 -18.52 -9.17 -2.50
C ARG A 148 -19.04 -10.54 -2.07
N THR A 149 -18.16 -11.48 -1.73
CA THR A 149 -18.50 -12.81 -1.22
C THR A 149 -18.50 -12.89 0.30
N MET A 150 -18.15 -11.78 0.98
CA MET A 150 -18.14 -11.72 2.44
C MET A 150 -19.54 -11.41 2.98
N PRO A 151 -20.16 -12.32 3.79
CA PRO A 151 -21.38 -12.00 4.51
C PRO A 151 -21.25 -10.77 5.40
N ARG A 152 -22.38 -10.14 5.72
CA ARG A 152 -22.44 -8.92 6.51
C ARG A 152 -21.65 -9.02 7.83
N ASN A 153 -21.75 -10.15 8.52
CA ASN A 153 -21.16 -10.36 9.86
C ASN A 153 -19.79 -11.06 9.83
N GLN A 154 -19.21 -11.29 8.66
CA GLN A 154 -17.86 -11.85 8.59
C GLN A 154 -16.85 -10.84 9.15
N ASN A 155 -15.98 -11.29 10.07
CA ASN A 155 -15.00 -10.42 10.75
C ASN A 155 -13.76 -10.13 9.90
N PHE A 156 -13.05 -11.17 9.47
CA PHE A 156 -11.86 -11.06 8.63
C PHE A 156 -12.08 -11.76 7.28
N PRO A 157 -11.43 -11.35 6.20
CA PRO A 157 -11.44 -12.12 4.97
C PRO A 157 -10.64 -13.42 5.12
N ILE A 158 -10.98 -14.43 4.32
CA ILE A 158 -10.07 -15.54 4.06
C ILE A 158 -8.89 -14.97 3.28
N SER A 159 -7.71 -14.90 3.91
CA SER A 159 -6.52 -14.23 3.37
C SER A 159 -5.26 -14.65 4.10
N VAL A 160 -4.11 -14.25 3.60
CA VAL A 160 -2.88 -14.14 4.39
C VAL A 160 -2.67 -12.66 4.71
N GLU A 161 -2.17 -12.37 5.89
CA GLU A 161 -1.96 -11.01 6.38
C GLU A 161 -0.47 -10.73 6.57
N ASP A 162 0.01 -9.64 5.99
CA ASP A 162 1.23 -8.97 6.41
C ASP A 162 0.84 -8.07 7.58
N GLN A 163 1.02 -8.59 8.81
CA GLN A 163 0.58 -7.91 10.03
C GLN A 163 1.52 -6.76 10.37
N LEU A 164 0.94 -5.58 10.49
CA LEU A 164 1.63 -4.34 10.82
C LEU A 164 1.47 -4.04 12.31
N LEU A 165 2.58 -4.01 13.03
CA LEU A 165 2.59 -3.65 14.45
C LEU A 165 3.41 -2.40 14.71
N GLY A 166 3.00 -1.62 15.72
CA GLY A 166 3.82 -0.56 16.30
C GLY A 166 4.30 -0.94 17.69
N GLY A 167 5.50 -0.53 18.06
CA GLY A 167 6.04 -0.71 19.40
C GLY A 167 5.17 -0.05 20.48
N LEU A 168 5.25 -0.56 21.69
CA LEU A 168 4.46 -0.08 22.84
C LEU A 168 5.27 0.82 23.76
N SER A 169 6.50 1.15 23.39
CA SER A 169 7.45 1.95 24.17
C SER A 169 7.69 1.39 25.60
N ASP A 170 7.56 0.08 25.75
CA ASP A 170 7.77 -0.65 27.02
C ASP A 170 9.14 -1.38 27.07
N GLY A 171 9.97 -1.17 26.04
CA GLY A 171 11.30 -1.77 25.89
C GLY A 171 11.29 -3.24 25.48
N LYS A 172 10.12 -3.80 25.14
CA LYS A 172 10.02 -5.20 24.70
C LYS A 172 9.99 -5.31 23.18
N PRO A 173 10.60 -6.35 22.61
CA PRO A 173 10.50 -6.63 21.19
C PRO A 173 9.04 -6.84 20.76
N ARG A 174 8.65 -6.13 19.71
CA ARG A 174 7.36 -6.27 19.02
C ARG A 174 7.56 -6.11 17.52
N PRO A 175 8.03 -7.18 16.85
CA PRO A 175 8.34 -7.11 15.43
C PRO A 175 7.08 -6.85 14.60
N THR A 176 7.25 -6.17 13.47
CA THR A 176 6.22 -5.93 12.45
C THR A 176 6.50 -6.75 11.19
N GLY A 177 5.56 -6.81 10.24
CA GLY A 177 5.71 -7.69 9.08
C GLY A 177 5.58 -9.18 9.45
N ASN A 178 4.82 -9.49 10.49
CA ASN A 178 4.49 -10.85 10.86
C ASN A 178 3.54 -11.47 9.82
N MET A 179 3.49 -12.78 9.70
CA MET A 179 2.45 -13.45 8.93
C MET A 179 1.33 -13.89 9.86
N CYS A 180 0.08 -13.50 9.55
CA CYS A 180 -1.10 -14.11 10.16
C CYS A 180 -2.00 -14.74 9.08
N SER A 181 -2.74 -15.78 9.43
CA SER A 181 -3.43 -16.66 8.49
C SER A 181 -4.94 -16.80 8.78
N PRO A 182 -5.74 -15.71 8.66
CA PRO A 182 -7.19 -15.81 8.83
C PRO A 182 -7.82 -16.68 7.72
N GLY A 183 -8.39 -17.84 8.10
CA GLY A 183 -8.99 -18.78 7.15
C GLY A 183 -8.02 -19.43 6.17
N THR A 184 -6.75 -19.47 6.52
CA THR A 184 -5.67 -19.97 5.65
C THR A 184 -4.59 -20.70 6.45
N MET A 185 -3.66 -21.34 5.77
CA MET A 185 -2.43 -21.88 6.32
C MET A 185 -1.30 -21.76 5.29
N ILE A 186 -0.08 -21.87 5.76
CA ILE A 186 1.14 -21.77 4.94
C ILE A 186 2.11 -22.91 5.27
N ASP A 187 3.17 -23.05 4.48
CA ASP A 187 4.34 -23.81 4.88
C ASP A 187 5.44 -22.86 5.39
N PHE A 188 5.90 -23.07 6.62
CA PHE A 188 7.01 -22.34 7.19
C PHE A 188 8.20 -23.26 7.37
N ALA A 189 9.39 -22.82 6.97
CA ALA A 189 10.60 -23.65 6.95
C ALA A 189 10.42 -25.01 6.25
N GLY A 190 9.59 -25.04 5.20
CA GLY A 190 9.36 -26.22 4.36
C GLY A 190 8.35 -27.22 4.90
N THR A 191 7.62 -26.90 5.96
CA THR A 191 6.58 -27.77 6.54
C THR A 191 5.28 -27.00 6.79
N PRO A 192 4.10 -27.67 6.67
CA PRO A 192 2.83 -27.05 7.03
C PRO A 192 2.84 -26.50 8.45
N ASP A 193 2.42 -25.25 8.61
CA ASP A 193 2.37 -24.57 9.90
C ASP A 193 0.93 -24.13 10.21
N THR A 194 0.42 -24.54 11.37
CA THR A 194 -0.95 -24.28 11.83
C THR A 194 -1.05 -23.10 12.80
N ARG A 195 0.06 -22.44 13.12
CA ARG A 195 0.02 -21.23 13.94
C ARG A 195 -0.74 -20.14 13.22
N HIS A 196 -1.62 -19.47 13.95
CA HIS A 196 -2.34 -18.34 13.36
C HIS A 196 -1.40 -17.19 12.97
N CYS A 197 -0.41 -16.87 13.81
CA CYS A 197 0.59 -15.87 13.49
C CYS A 197 2.02 -16.40 13.72
N ILE A 198 2.94 -15.96 12.87
CA ILE A 198 4.38 -16.23 12.95
C ILE A 198 5.09 -14.88 12.97
N ASN A 199 5.89 -14.65 14.00
CA ASN A 199 6.67 -13.42 14.13
C ASN A 199 7.77 -13.33 13.06
N SER A 200 7.96 -12.16 12.53
CA SER A 200 9.09 -11.78 11.70
C SER A 200 10.36 -11.55 12.53
N THR A 201 11.44 -11.21 11.86
CA THR A 201 12.72 -10.81 12.49
C THR A 201 12.94 -9.29 12.44
N SER A 202 11.88 -8.50 12.18
CA SER A 202 12.03 -7.05 12.09
C SER A 202 12.33 -6.40 13.43
N GLU A 203 12.86 -5.18 13.36
CA GLU A 203 12.96 -4.30 14.51
C GLU A 203 11.58 -3.88 15.06
N THR A 204 11.58 -3.25 16.22
CA THR A 204 10.41 -2.66 16.86
C THR A 204 10.36 -1.17 16.56
N TYR A 205 9.23 -0.69 16.04
CA TYR A 205 9.03 0.71 15.64
C TYR A 205 8.13 1.42 16.65
N ASP A 206 8.72 2.16 17.55
CA ASP A 206 8.01 2.94 18.58
C ASP A 206 7.57 4.31 18.07
N GLY A 207 6.52 4.86 18.69
CA GLY A 207 5.99 6.19 18.37
C GLY A 207 5.23 6.25 17.04
N ASP A 208 5.00 7.47 16.54
CA ASP A 208 4.18 7.73 15.34
C ASP A 208 5.04 7.87 14.08
N GLN A 209 6.07 7.04 13.94
CA GLN A 209 6.94 7.06 12.77
C GLN A 209 6.33 6.30 11.58
N TRP A 210 6.67 6.74 10.37
CA TRP A 210 6.36 6.02 9.14
C TRP A 210 7.28 4.82 8.99
N VAL A 211 6.70 3.67 8.65
CA VAL A 211 7.39 2.41 8.40
C VAL A 211 7.02 1.94 6.99
N LEU A 212 8.01 1.54 6.21
CA LEU A 212 7.80 0.95 4.89
C LEU A 212 7.61 -0.56 5.04
N SER A 213 6.45 -1.08 4.63
CA SER A 213 6.22 -2.51 4.44
C SER A 213 6.10 -2.82 2.96
N GLU A 214 6.82 -3.83 2.51
CA GLU A 214 6.72 -4.37 1.17
C GLU A 214 6.45 -5.87 1.24
N THR A 215 5.51 -6.35 0.40
CA THR A 215 5.16 -7.78 0.34
C THR A 215 5.37 -8.28 -1.07
N LEU A 216 6.37 -9.16 -1.26
CA LEU A 216 6.58 -9.89 -2.52
C LEU A 216 5.70 -11.14 -2.53
N VAL A 217 4.85 -11.27 -3.53
CA VAL A 217 3.93 -12.41 -3.72
C VAL A 217 4.19 -13.03 -5.09
N LEU A 218 4.49 -14.31 -5.12
CA LEU A 218 4.72 -15.08 -6.35
C LEU A 218 3.68 -16.21 -6.48
N GLY A 219 2.43 -15.82 -6.73
CA GLY A 219 1.30 -16.75 -6.75
C GLY A 219 1.18 -17.51 -5.43
N ASP A 220 0.95 -18.82 -5.50
CA ASP A 220 0.89 -19.72 -4.35
C ASP A 220 2.26 -20.36 -3.99
N SER A 221 3.36 -19.87 -4.57
CA SER A 221 4.69 -20.49 -4.36
C SER A 221 5.45 -19.87 -3.19
N ILE A 222 5.71 -18.57 -3.22
CA ILE A 222 6.53 -17.86 -2.23
C ILE A 222 5.90 -16.52 -1.90
N VAL A 223 5.91 -16.19 -0.61
CA VAL A 223 5.62 -14.84 -0.09
C VAL A 223 6.80 -14.39 0.78
N LYS A 224 7.16 -13.11 0.66
CA LYS A 224 8.18 -12.47 1.50
C LYS A 224 7.62 -11.18 2.07
N HIS A 225 7.76 -10.99 3.37
CA HIS A 225 7.54 -9.70 4.03
C HIS A 225 8.89 -8.99 4.16
N ILE A 226 8.91 -7.71 3.82
CA ILE A 226 10.10 -6.88 3.72
C ILE A 226 9.79 -5.58 4.46
N ILE A 227 10.56 -5.26 5.49
CA ILE A 227 10.39 -4.04 6.28
C ILE A 227 11.65 -3.18 6.09
N ASP A 228 11.46 -1.92 5.69
CA ASP A 228 12.55 -0.98 5.39
C ASP A 228 13.66 -1.60 4.52
N HIS A 229 13.22 -2.35 3.48
CA HIS A 229 14.06 -3.06 2.49
C HIS A 229 14.71 -4.36 2.96
N ASP A 230 14.58 -4.75 4.24
CA ASP A 230 15.09 -6.01 4.76
C ASP A 230 14.03 -7.11 4.72
N THR A 231 14.34 -8.28 4.14
CA THR A 231 13.45 -9.43 4.17
C THR A 231 13.41 -10.00 5.59
N VAL A 232 12.24 -9.87 6.24
CA VAL A 232 12.06 -10.23 7.66
C VAL A 232 11.29 -11.53 7.87
N LEU A 233 10.57 -12.00 6.83
CA LEU A 233 9.83 -13.27 6.89
C LEU A 233 9.67 -13.85 5.47
N VAL A 234 9.79 -15.18 5.35
CA VAL A 234 9.54 -15.92 4.10
C VAL A 234 8.74 -17.16 4.42
N TYR A 235 7.72 -17.42 3.63
CA TYR A 235 6.91 -18.64 3.70
C TYR A 235 6.43 -19.05 2.31
N THR A 236 5.85 -20.25 2.20
CA THR A 236 5.45 -20.84 0.93
C THR A 236 4.07 -21.48 1.02
N HIS A 237 3.50 -21.81 -0.14
CA HIS A 237 2.28 -22.60 -0.31
C HIS A 237 1.08 -22.08 0.52
N PRO A 238 0.74 -20.79 0.44
CA PRO A 238 -0.47 -20.27 1.06
C PRO A 238 -1.70 -20.99 0.48
N ARG A 239 -2.58 -21.46 1.34
CA ARG A 239 -3.78 -22.18 0.97
C ARG A 239 -4.91 -21.98 1.96
N GLN A 240 -6.15 -22.22 1.54
CA GLN A 240 -7.30 -22.11 2.42
C GLN A 240 -7.26 -23.21 3.49
N ALA A 241 -7.64 -22.84 4.71
CA ALA A 241 -7.77 -23.75 5.84
C ALA A 241 -8.79 -23.20 6.85
N ALA A 242 -9.41 -24.08 7.63
CA ALA A 242 -10.20 -23.65 8.77
C ALA A 242 -9.33 -22.86 9.78
N GLY A 243 -9.87 -21.81 10.38
CA GLY A 243 -9.12 -20.98 11.35
C GLY A 243 -9.89 -19.75 11.81
N VAL A 244 -9.21 -18.69 12.18
CA VAL A 244 -9.66 -17.49 12.92
C VAL A 244 -10.60 -16.56 12.13
N VAL A 245 -11.38 -17.10 11.18
CA VAL A 245 -12.42 -16.38 10.45
C VAL A 245 -13.79 -16.84 10.93
N PHE A 246 -14.67 -15.89 11.26
CA PHE A 246 -16.02 -16.17 11.74
C PHE A 246 -17.05 -15.47 10.84
N GLY A 247 -18.22 -16.10 10.69
CA GLY A 247 -19.34 -15.55 9.94
C GLY A 247 -19.16 -15.61 8.41
N TYR A 248 -18.20 -16.36 7.92
CA TYR A 248 -17.99 -16.56 6.47
C TYR A 248 -19.03 -17.54 5.89
N ASP A 249 -19.23 -17.44 4.58
CA ASP A 249 -20.00 -18.44 3.82
C ASP A 249 -19.13 -19.69 3.63
N PRO A 250 -19.55 -20.88 4.13
CA PRO A 250 -18.79 -22.13 3.97
C PRO A 250 -18.46 -22.47 2.51
N ALA A 251 -19.25 -22.01 1.54
CA ALA A 251 -18.97 -22.21 0.12
C ALA A 251 -17.73 -21.47 -0.37
N GLN A 252 -17.23 -20.47 0.38
CA GLN A 252 -16.04 -19.69 0.04
C GLN A 252 -14.75 -20.33 0.54
N LEU A 253 -14.80 -21.36 1.38
CA LEU A 253 -13.63 -22.02 1.93
C LEU A 253 -13.58 -23.49 1.48
N THR A 254 -12.50 -23.83 0.78
CA THR A 254 -12.20 -25.23 0.40
C THR A 254 -10.85 -25.59 1.01
N GLU A 255 -10.85 -26.50 1.97
CA GLU A 255 -9.63 -26.93 2.68
C GLU A 255 -8.54 -27.36 1.69
N GLY A 256 -7.32 -26.83 1.88
CA GLY A 256 -6.16 -27.12 1.05
C GLY A 256 -6.15 -26.44 -0.33
N LYS A 257 -7.16 -25.63 -0.70
CA LYS A 257 -7.18 -24.92 -1.98
C LYS A 257 -6.05 -23.87 -2.01
N PRO A 258 -5.10 -23.95 -2.98
CA PRO A 258 -4.04 -22.97 -3.11
C PRO A 258 -4.56 -21.55 -3.31
N LEU A 259 -3.90 -20.58 -2.72
CA LEU A 259 -4.17 -19.14 -2.92
C LEU A 259 -3.22 -18.58 -3.98
N SER A 260 -3.55 -18.77 -5.24
CA SER A 260 -2.72 -18.34 -6.36
C SER A 260 -2.97 -16.89 -6.80
N SER A 261 -4.08 -16.30 -6.39
CA SER A 261 -4.45 -14.89 -6.64
C SER A 261 -5.50 -14.44 -5.63
N GLY A 262 -5.66 -13.14 -5.48
CA GLY A 262 -6.69 -12.55 -4.64
C GLY A 262 -6.58 -11.03 -4.54
N TYR A 263 -7.46 -10.45 -3.74
CA TYR A 263 -7.50 -9.01 -3.52
C TYR A 263 -6.43 -8.57 -2.51
N VAL A 264 -6.09 -7.28 -2.57
CA VAL A 264 -5.30 -6.60 -1.55
C VAL A 264 -6.24 -5.71 -0.73
N ALA A 265 -6.09 -5.73 0.59
CA ALA A 265 -6.84 -4.84 1.46
C ALA A 265 -5.99 -4.27 2.60
N LEU A 266 -6.31 -3.04 3.03
CA LEU A 266 -5.75 -2.39 4.21
C LEU A 266 -6.72 -2.58 5.37
N GLN A 267 -6.21 -2.98 6.54
CA GLN A 267 -7.04 -3.31 7.70
C GLN A 267 -7.28 -2.10 8.61
N ALA A 268 -8.48 -2.06 9.22
CA ALA A 268 -8.89 -1.16 10.30
C ALA A 268 -9.37 -2.01 11.48
N GLU A 269 -8.59 -2.06 12.56
CA GLU A 269 -8.79 -3.01 13.67
C GLU A 269 -8.98 -2.35 15.04
N GLY A 270 -9.37 -1.07 15.07
CA GLY A 270 -9.71 -0.36 16.32
C GLY A 270 -8.60 0.57 16.84
N HIS A 271 -7.37 0.48 16.37
CA HIS A 271 -6.33 1.50 16.58
C HIS A 271 -6.21 2.39 15.34
N PRO A 272 -6.22 3.73 15.48
CA PRO A 272 -6.06 4.62 14.34
C PRO A 272 -4.72 4.41 13.61
N VAL A 273 -4.78 4.28 12.29
CA VAL A 273 -3.62 4.08 11.44
C VAL A 273 -3.73 4.93 10.18
N ASP A 274 -2.61 5.42 9.69
CA ASP A 274 -2.46 6.13 8.43
C ASP A 274 -1.69 5.27 7.43
N PHE A 275 -2.08 5.33 6.15
CA PHE A 275 -1.37 4.70 5.05
C PHE A 275 -1.09 5.74 3.96
N ARG A 276 0.06 5.62 3.30
CA ARG A 276 0.42 6.42 2.13
C ARG A 276 1.29 5.61 1.17
N ASN A 277 1.56 6.15 -0.01
CA ASN A 277 2.45 5.55 -1.02
C ASN A 277 2.08 4.08 -1.33
N VAL A 278 0.76 3.78 -1.33
CA VAL A 278 0.25 2.43 -1.62
C VAL A 278 0.38 2.18 -3.10
N ARG A 279 1.34 1.35 -3.50
CA ARG A 279 1.65 1.06 -4.90
C ARG A 279 2.02 -0.40 -5.11
N LEU A 280 1.86 -0.87 -6.34
CA LEU A 280 2.10 -2.25 -6.69
C LEU A 280 2.90 -2.34 -7.99
N LEU A 281 3.95 -3.15 -7.99
CA LEU A 281 4.65 -3.57 -9.20
C LEU A 281 4.11 -4.94 -9.62
N ASN A 282 3.35 -4.98 -10.72
CA ASN A 282 2.89 -6.25 -11.26
C ASN A 282 4.08 -7.00 -11.90
N LEU A 283 4.25 -8.27 -11.51
CA LEU A 283 5.34 -9.13 -11.97
C LEU A 283 4.88 -10.18 -12.98
N GLU A 284 3.62 -10.10 -13.42
CA GLU A 284 3.04 -10.94 -14.47
C GLU A 284 2.78 -10.11 -15.73
N GLY A 285 3.21 -10.59 -16.89
CA GLY A 285 2.99 -9.88 -18.13
C GLY A 285 3.70 -10.48 -19.33
N CYS A 286 3.84 -9.70 -20.41
CA CYS A 286 4.46 -10.17 -21.65
C CYS A 286 5.97 -10.39 -21.50
N MET A 287 6.42 -11.63 -21.66
CA MET A 287 7.83 -12.01 -21.63
C MET A 287 8.41 -12.31 -23.03
N ASP A 288 7.70 -11.98 -24.14
CA ASP A 288 8.25 -12.05 -25.49
C ASP A 288 9.11 -10.79 -25.78
N PRO A 289 10.45 -10.93 -25.98
CA PRO A 289 11.32 -9.78 -26.22
C PRO A 289 10.97 -8.97 -27.48
N ARG A 290 10.18 -9.54 -28.39
CA ARG A 290 9.73 -8.88 -29.63
C ARG A 290 8.49 -8.00 -29.41
N ALA A 291 7.83 -8.12 -28.27
CA ALA A 291 6.64 -7.33 -27.96
C ALA A 291 7.01 -5.93 -27.48
N SER A 292 6.20 -4.92 -27.85
CA SER A 292 6.42 -3.52 -27.49
C SER A 292 6.29 -3.24 -26.00
N ASN A 293 5.65 -4.13 -25.25
CA ASN A 293 5.45 -4.03 -23.79
C ASN A 293 6.20 -5.13 -23.00
N TYR A 294 7.25 -5.70 -23.60
CA TYR A 294 8.15 -6.61 -22.89
C TYR A 294 8.83 -5.93 -21.71
N LYS A 295 8.92 -6.66 -20.56
CA LYS A 295 9.67 -6.23 -19.39
C LYS A 295 10.53 -7.38 -18.83
N ARG A 296 11.78 -7.09 -18.50
CA ARG A 296 12.71 -8.10 -17.96
C ARG A 296 12.39 -8.49 -16.51
N TYR A 297 11.70 -7.62 -15.76
CA TYR A 297 11.36 -7.90 -14.38
C TYR A 297 10.11 -8.77 -14.19
N TYR A 298 9.38 -9.12 -15.26
CA TYR A 298 8.31 -10.10 -15.16
C TYR A 298 8.88 -11.47 -14.81
N VAL A 299 8.24 -12.15 -13.86
CA VAL A 299 8.61 -13.51 -13.42
C VAL A 299 7.56 -14.54 -13.83
N LYS A 300 6.38 -14.08 -14.24
CA LYS A 300 5.27 -14.89 -14.74
C LYS A 300 4.86 -14.40 -16.12
N SER A 301 4.85 -15.34 -17.08
CA SER A 301 4.45 -15.02 -18.45
C SER A 301 2.92 -14.97 -18.57
N ASP A 302 2.42 -13.87 -19.13
CA ASP A 302 1.08 -13.77 -19.72
C ASP A 302 1.21 -13.44 -21.22
N PRO A 303 1.17 -14.47 -22.09
CA PRO A 303 1.27 -14.26 -23.54
C PRO A 303 0.12 -13.42 -24.11
N SER A 304 -1.05 -13.42 -23.47
CA SER A 304 -2.24 -12.66 -23.92
C SER A 304 -2.05 -11.15 -23.73
N ALA A 305 -1.20 -10.74 -22.81
CA ALA A 305 -0.86 -9.35 -22.55
C ALA A 305 0.10 -8.76 -23.60
N CYS A 306 0.72 -9.57 -24.48
CA CYS A 306 1.72 -9.11 -25.43
C CYS A 306 1.11 -8.20 -26.51
N ARG A 307 1.76 -7.03 -26.72
CA ARG A 307 1.40 -6.06 -27.76
C ARG A 307 2.46 -6.09 -28.87
N ARG A 308 2.00 -6.20 -30.12
CA ARG A 308 2.83 -6.16 -31.30
C ARG A 308 2.98 -4.74 -31.85
#